data_409e6a799dbec8b8e01831c48f742be7
#
_entry.id   409e6a799dbec8b8e01831c48f742be7
#
_cell.length_a   1.000
_cell.length_b   1.000
_cell.length_c   1.000
_cell.angle_alpha   90.00
_cell.angle_beta   90.00
_cell.angle_gamma   90.00
#
_symmetry.space_group_name_H-M   'P 1'
#
loop_
_entity.id
_entity.type
_entity.pdbx_description
1 polymer ?
#
loop_
_entity_poly.entity_id
_entity_poly.type
_entity_poly.pdbx_seq_one_letter_code
_entity_poly.pdbx_strand_id
1 'polypeptide(L)'
;MTKLFVFLGITLSVIGSAASAQEVGSTAPMQKSSWGDAKTSEIASYIPDVSLDMRGGLGYGIIDRAGQFYGDGLYLDINGKISPHFSYSLNQRLASTYYEYNSGFNGTNWLTLTFEAGDFALTAGKDALLMGSFEYDAYDLDTYYDMNSIFYNEFDCWQWGFTAAWYPAEDHEVLLQLANSPFSYEPNRLALAAGWRGAWDWYESYWTANLWQYTSENFVKAVNLGNRFYLGNFMIDLDLMGRFGEIEAPYSGMTVAFSPSYNISDWGRVFAKGVWEEENMIFGAGFEYFPLKENKDIRIHAAWAHNEYMYGNTLNIGLTWKMNMTKALKQLFGADVN
;
A
#
# COMPACT_ATOMS: atom_id res chain seq x y z
N MET A 1 -30.77 21.65 -2.77
CA MET A 1 -29.38 22.14 -2.95
C MET A 1 -28.46 21.78 -1.79
N THR A 2 -28.89 21.84 -0.54
CA THR A 2 -28.07 21.55 0.64
C THR A 2 -27.57 20.08 0.72
N LYS A 3 -28.34 19.12 0.23
CA LYS A 3 -27.93 17.70 0.20
C LYS A 3 -26.85 17.37 -0.82
N LEU A 4 -26.75 18.16 -1.90
CA LEU A 4 -25.72 17.97 -2.93
C LEU A 4 -24.33 18.43 -2.44
N PHE A 5 -24.29 19.48 -1.62
CA PHE A 5 -23.02 19.96 -1.05
C PHE A 5 -22.46 19.05 0.06
N VAL A 6 -23.32 18.41 0.84
CA VAL A 6 -22.90 17.41 1.84
C VAL A 6 -22.37 16.16 1.11
N PHE A 7 -22.97 15.77 -0.01
CA PHE A 7 -22.52 14.63 -0.81
C PHE A 7 -21.17 14.90 -1.49
N LEU A 8 -20.97 16.11 -2.04
CA LEU A 8 -19.67 16.51 -2.60
C LEU A 8 -18.58 16.64 -1.52
N GLY A 9 -18.92 17.11 -0.33
CA GLY A 9 -18.00 17.22 0.78
C GLY A 9 -17.54 15.84 1.31
N ILE A 10 -18.46 14.88 1.36
CA ILE A 10 -18.16 13.49 1.74
C ILE A 10 -17.37 12.81 0.62
N THR A 11 -17.68 13.06 -0.64
CA THR A 11 -16.97 12.48 -1.79
C THR A 11 -15.51 12.95 -1.85
N LEU A 12 -15.26 14.23 -1.59
CA LEU A 12 -13.89 14.77 -1.53
C LEU A 12 -13.14 14.32 -0.28
N SER A 13 -13.81 14.13 0.86
CA SER A 13 -13.19 13.61 2.09
C SER A 13 -12.90 12.12 1.99
N VAL A 14 -13.73 11.33 1.31
CA VAL A 14 -13.51 9.89 1.11
C VAL A 14 -12.42 9.63 0.07
N ILE A 15 -12.37 10.40 -1.02
CA ILE A 15 -11.21 10.34 -1.95
C ILE A 15 -9.92 10.79 -1.25
N GLY A 16 -10.02 11.64 -0.23
CA GLY A 16 -8.89 12.08 0.58
C GLY A 16 -8.47 11.12 1.69
N SER A 17 -9.38 10.31 2.26
CA SER A 17 -9.08 9.37 3.36
C SER A 17 -8.78 7.94 2.90
N ALA A 18 -9.17 7.59 1.68
CA ALA A 18 -9.00 6.25 1.13
C ALA A 18 -7.61 5.99 0.54
N ALA A 19 -6.66 6.84 0.80
CA ALA A 19 -5.38 6.77 0.14
C ALA A 19 -4.33 6.08 1.00
N SER A 20 -4.38 4.80 1.18
CA SER A 20 -3.31 4.16 1.94
C SER A 20 -3.14 2.67 1.72
N ALA A 21 -3.27 2.21 0.50
CA ALA A 21 -2.72 0.91 0.22
C ALA A 21 -1.27 1.03 -0.21
N GLN A 22 -0.45 0.37 0.50
CA GLN A 22 0.94 0.22 0.26
C GLN A 22 1.20 -0.74 -0.92
N GLU A 23 2.14 -0.38 -1.79
CA GLU A 23 3.13 -1.40 -2.07
C GLU A 23 3.85 -1.61 -0.72
N VAL A 24 3.54 -2.67 0.00
CA VAL A 24 4.60 -3.34 0.73
C VAL A 24 5.61 -3.58 -0.36
N GLY A 25 6.64 -2.76 -0.38
CA GLY A 25 7.58 -2.78 -1.48
C GLY A 25 7.78 -4.24 -1.77
N SER A 26 7.46 -4.66 -3.01
CA SER A 26 8.11 -5.82 -3.52
C SER A 26 9.54 -5.57 -3.12
N THR A 27 9.90 -6.06 -1.96
CA THR A 27 11.28 -6.12 -1.55
C THR A 27 11.86 -6.96 -2.65
N ALA A 28 12.49 -6.29 -3.62
CA ALA A 28 13.46 -6.94 -4.46
C ALA A 28 14.25 -7.77 -3.46
N PRO A 29 14.36 -9.10 -3.64
CA PRO A 29 14.84 -10.00 -2.61
C PRO A 29 15.99 -9.33 -1.90
N MET A 30 15.82 -9.02 -0.60
CA MET A 30 16.82 -8.28 0.14
C MET A 30 18.10 -9.09 0.01
N GLN A 31 19.05 -8.56 -0.70
CA GLN A 31 20.31 -9.22 -0.94
C GLN A 31 20.93 -9.38 0.43
N LYS A 32 20.99 -10.62 0.95
CA LYS A 32 21.58 -10.95 2.25
C LYS A 32 22.93 -10.27 2.35
N SER A 33 23.05 -9.28 3.23
CA SER A 33 24.34 -8.70 3.52
C SER A 33 25.17 -9.77 4.25
N SER A 34 26.23 -10.26 3.62
CA SER A 34 27.15 -11.17 4.25
C SER A 34 27.90 -10.41 5.37
N TRP A 35 27.56 -10.71 6.60
CA TRP A 35 28.15 -10.10 7.82
C TRP A 35 29.64 -10.40 7.99
N GLY A 36 30.24 -11.24 7.14
CA GLY A 36 31.57 -11.78 7.38
C GLY A 36 32.74 -10.97 6.88
N ASP A 37 32.58 -10.05 5.93
CA ASP A 37 33.72 -9.55 5.14
C ASP A 37 33.89 -8.03 5.07
N ALA A 38 33.09 -7.23 5.75
CA ALA A 38 33.27 -5.77 5.75
C ALA A 38 34.51 -5.39 6.55
N LYS A 39 35.67 -5.35 5.88
CA LYS A 39 36.88 -4.72 6.44
C LYS A 39 36.60 -3.24 6.66
N THR A 40 37.04 -2.71 7.80
CA THR A 40 36.91 -1.30 8.21
C THR A 40 37.38 -0.28 7.15
N SER A 41 38.09 -0.70 6.11
CA SER A 41 38.54 0.12 4.98
C SER A 41 37.44 0.38 3.91
N GLU A 42 36.35 -0.43 3.89
CA GLU A 42 35.27 -0.25 2.90
C GLU A 42 34.26 0.81 3.35
N ILE A 43 34.14 1.09 4.63
CA ILE A 43 33.24 2.11 5.16
C ILE A 43 33.62 3.52 4.67
N ALA A 44 34.89 3.78 4.45
CA ALA A 44 35.39 5.09 4.00
C ALA A 44 35.10 5.41 2.54
N SER A 45 34.72 4.42 1.72
CA SER A 45 34.38 4.60 0.30
C SER A 45 32.89 4.46 -0.01
N TYR A 46 32.04 4.32 1.01
CA TYR A 46 30.59 4.18 0.79
C TYR A 46 29.98 5.48 0.29
N ILE A 47 29.50 5.47 -0.92
CA ILE A 47 28.69 6.55 -1.49
C ILE A 47 27.24 6.18 -1.22
N PRO A 48 26.47 7.02 -0.47
CA PRO A 48 25.06 6.75 -0.24
C PRO A 48 24.31 6.58 -1.54
N ASP A 49 23.64 5.46 -1.71
CA ASP A 49 22.75 5.26 -2.85
C ASP A 49 21.40 5.93 -2.51
N VAL A 50 20.99 6.86 -3.36
CA VAL A 50 19.74 7.62 -3.20
C VAL A 50 18.93 7.51 -4.48
N SER A 51 17.70 7.01 -4.38
CA SER A 51 16.71 7.13 -5.44
C SER A 51 15.68 8.18 -5.11
N LEU A 52 15.29 8.93 -6.12
CA LEU A 52 14.22 9.90 -6.08
C LEU A 52 13.27 9.60 -7.23
N ASP A 53 12.07 9.17 -6.91
CA ASP A 53 11.03 8.87 -7.87
C ASP A 53 9.83 9.78 -7.68
N MET A 54 9.14 10.12 -8.75
CA MET A 54 7.86 10.84 -8.70
C MET A 54 6.80 10.02 -9.41
N ARG A 55 5.64 9.88 -8.79
CA ARG A 55 4.49 9.17 -9.36
C ARG A 55 3.28 10.08 -9.38
N GLY A 56 2.46 9.96 -10.41
CA GLY A 56 1.22 10.73 -10.52
C GLY A 56 0.19 10.05 -11.38
N GLY A 57 -1.04 10.49 -11.25
CA GLY A 57 -2.16 9.99 -12.02
C GLY A 57 -3.17 11.07 -12.33
N LEU A 58 -3.92 10.86 -13.39
CA LEU A 58 -5.08 11.66 -13.76
C LEU A 58 -6.13 10.75 -14.43
N GLY A 59 -7.38 11.10 -14.29
CA GLY A 59 -8.44 10.29 -14.86
C GLY A 59 -9.73 11.04 -15.10
N TYR A 60 -10.70 10.31 -15.63
CA TYR A 60 -12.08 10.70 -15.79
C TYR A 60 -12.96 9.66 -15.11
N GLY A 61 -13.65 10.06 -14.06
CA GLY A 61 -14.55 9.20 -13.30
C GLY A 61 -16.00 9.49 -13.66
N ILE A 62 -16.81 8.45 -13.70
CA ILE A 62 -18.27 8.54 -13.85
C ILE A 62 -18.89 7.86 -12.64
N ILE A 63 -19.69 8.60 -11.88
CA ILE A 63 -20.46 8.13 -10.74
C ILE A 63 -21.94 8.44 -11.03
N ASP A 64 -22.81 7.42 -11.07
CA ASP A 64 -24.25 7.57 -11.27
C ASP A 64 -24.63 8.54 -12.41
N ARG A 65 -23.94 8.45 -13.56
CA ARG A 65 -24.11 9.27 -14.77
C ARG A 65 -23.53 10.69 -14.69
N ALA A 66 -22.91 11.11 -13.60
CA ALA A 66 -22.16 12.36 -13.54
C ALA A 66 -20.67 12.06 -13.71
N GLY A 67 -20.03 12.70 -14.68
CA GLY A 67 -18.62 12.49 -14.96
C GLY A 67 -17.79 13.74 -14.72
N GLN A 68 -16.54 13.54 -14.26
CA GLN A 68 -15.58 14.64 -14.06
C GLN A 68 -14.13 14.16 -14.27
N PHE A 69 -13.28 15.10 -14.67
CA PHE A 69 -11.84 14.89 -14.61
C PHE A 69 -11.33 15.05 -13.18
N TYR A 70 -10.32 14.27 -12.80
CA TYR A 70 -9.70 14.35 -11.49
C TYR A 70 -8.19 14.08 -11.60
N GLY A 71 -7.43 14.60 -10.62
CA GLY A 71 -6.07 14.18 -10.36
C GLY A 71 -6.09 13.04 -9.35
N ASP A 72 -5.47 11.93 -9.69
CA ASP A 72 -5.49 10.72 -8.85
C ASP A 72 -4.46 10.79 -7.72
N GLY A 73 -3.42 11.55 -7.89
CA GLY A 73 -2.42 11.78 -6.87
C GLY A 73 -1.11 12.28 -7.45
N LEU A 74 -0.27 12.80 -6.58
CA LEU A 74 1.11 13.13 -6.89
C LEU A 74 1.97 12.80 -5.68
N TYR A 75 2.92 11.89 -5.85
CA TYR A 75 3.76 11.33 -4.79
C TYR A 75 5.23 11.53 -5.10
N LEU A 76 6.00 11.72 -4.05
CA LEU A 76 7.45 11.75 -4.06
C LEU A 76 7.97 10.59 -3.21
N ASP A 77 8.75 9.72 -3.82
CA ASP A 77 9.43 8.61 -3.16
C ASP A 77 10.92 8.92 -3.07
N ILE A 78 11.48 8.85 -1.87
CA ILE A 78 12.91 9.00 -1.62
C ILE A 78 13.38 7.77 -0.85
N ASN A 79 14.27 7.00 -1.45
CA ASN A 79 14.83 5.82 -0.82
C ASN A 79 16.36 5.89 -0.87
N GLY A 80 17.03 5.33 0.13
CA GLY A 80 18.47 5.29 0.12
C GLY A 80 19.07 4.51 1.27
N LYS A 81 20.42 4.36 1.18
CA LYS A 81 21.24 3.77 2.25
C LYS A 81 22.13 4.82 2.87
N ILE A 82 22.15 4.89 4.19
CA ILE A 82 23.07 5.73 4.97
C ILE A 82 24.39 4.98 5.19
N SER A 83 24.30 3.66 5.33
CA SER A 83 25.43 2.76 5.52
C SER A 83 25.04 1.34 5.08
N PRO A 84 25.96 0.35 5.07
CA PRO A 84 25.61 -1.03 4.77
C PRO A 84 24.47 -1.61 5.63
N HIS A 85 24.27 -1.07 6.82
CA HIS A 85 23.28 -1.55 7.78
C HIS A 85 22.07 -0.62 7.96
N PHE A 86 22.12 0.59 7.44
CA PHE A 86 21.03 1.55 7.62
C PHE A 86 20.49 2.03 6.26
N SER A 87 19.20 1.84 6.08
CA SER A 87 18.43 2.38 4.94
C SER A 87 17.29 3.26 5.44
N TYR A 88 16.81 4.12 4.56
CA TYR A 88 15.66 4.98 4.82
C TYR A 88 14.71 4.98 3.62
N SER A 89 13.43 5.21 3.91
CA SER A 89 12.41 5.36 2.89
C SER A 89 11.42 6.46 3.30
N LEU A 90 11.03 7.26 2.33
CA LEU A 90 10.01 8.30 2.47
C LEU A 90 9.07 8.23 1.28
N ASN A 91 7.77 8.19 1.55
CA ASN A 91 6.74 8.48 0.55
C ASN A 91 5.92 9.67 1.01
N GLN A 92 5.93 10.73 0.23
CA GLN A 92 5.23 11.96 0.52
C GLN A 92 4.20 12.25 -0.56
N ARG A 93 2.95 12.38 -0.17
CA ARG A 93 1.88 12.90 -1.02
C ARG A 93 2.05 14.40 -1.18
N LEU A 94 2.22 14.89 -2.40
CA LEU A 94 2.42 16.31 -2.73
C LEU A 94 1.11 17.03 -3.02
N ALA A 95 0.12 16.34 -3.59
CA ALA A 95 -1.20 16.88 -3.86
C ALA A 95 -2.21 16.24 -2.91
N SER A 96 -2.53 16.92 -1.82
CA SER A 96 -3.44 16.42 -0.80
C SER A 96 -4.12 17.57 -0.07
N THR A 97 -5.40 17.40 0.20
CA THR A 97 -6.18 18.26 1.11
C THR A 97 -5.77 18.08 2.58
N TYR A 98 -4.91 17.11 2.88
CA TYR A 98 -4.43 16.82 4.23
C TYR A 98 -3.59 17.93 4.86
N TYR A 99 -3.04 18.86 4.06
CA TYR A 99 -2.33 20.02 4.60
C TYR A 99 -3.21 20.96 5.41
N GLU A 100 -4.53 20.82 5.33
CA GLU A 100 -5.47 21.63 6.11
C GLU A 100 -5.48 21.27 7.61
N TYR A 101 -4.92 20.15 8.02
CA TYR A 101 -4.95 19.62 9.40
C TYR A 101 -3.65 19.82 10.21
N ASN A 102 -2.92 20.90 9.99
CA ASN A 102 -1.82 21.36 10.86
C ASN A 102 -0.61 20.42 11.07
N SER A 103 -0.47 19.34 10.35
CA SER A 103 0.71 18.47 10.45
C SER A 103 1.26 18.14 9.06
N GLY A 104 2.53 18.49 8.82
CA GLY A 104 3.22 18.12 7.58
C GLY A 104 3.34 16.60 7.36
N PHE A 105 3.14 15.82 8.42
CA PHE A 105 3.15 14.36 8.34
C PHE A 105 1.80 13.72 7.93
N ASN A 106 0.72 14.48 7.83
CA ASN A 106 -0.57 13.95 7.36
C ASN A 106 -0.52 13.52 5.89
N GLY A 107 0.30 14.20 5.07
CA GLY A 107 0.56 13.81 3.69
C GLY A 107 1.68 12.77 3.52
N THR A 108 2.30 12.31 4.61
CA THR A 108 3.35 11.30 4.57
C THR A 108 2.73 9.94 4.78
N ASN A 109 2.81 9.06 3.78
CA ASN A 109 2.40 7.68 3.93
C ASN A 109 3.41 6.96 4.80
N TRP A 110 4.69 6.91 4.40
CA TRP A 110 5.74 6.38 5.26
C TRP A 110 6.97 7.28 5.34
N LEU A 111 7.62 7.20 6.47
CA LEU A 111 8.94 7.77 6.75
C LEU A 111 9.64 6.82 7.71
N THR A 112 10.53 5.99 7.18
CA THR A 112 11.15 4.90 7.93
C THR A 112 12.66 4.98 7.92
N LEU A 113 13.26 4.50 9.01
CA LEU A 113 14.66 4.15 9.15
C LEU A 113 14.75 2.67 9.49
N THR A 114 15.46 1.90 8.67
CA THR A 114 15.63 0.45 8.86
C THR A 114 17.08 0.14 9.17
N PHE A 115 17.30 -0.63 10.23
CA PHE A 115 18.58 -1.25 10.59
C PHE A 115 18.54 -2.73 10.24
N GLU A 116 19.53 -3.22 9.51
CA GLU A 116 19.66 -4.61 9.06
C GLU A 116 20.89 -5.27 9.69
N ALA A 117 20.72 -6.47 10.24
CA ALA A 117 21.74 -7.22 10.93
C ALA A 117 21.58 -8.74 10.70
N GLY A 118 22.31 -9.29 9.74
CA GLY A 118 22.19 -10.70 9.34
C GLY A 118 20.78 -11.03 8.86
N ASP A 119 20.13 -11.97 9.52
CA ASP A 119 18.75 -12.38 9.20
C ASP A 119 17.69 -11.55 9.95
N PHE A 120 18.05 -10.38 10.51
CA PHE A 120 17.12 -9.51 11.25
C PHE A 120 17.10 -8.11 10.67
N ALA A 121 15.92 -7.49 10.69
CA ALA A 121 15.77 -6.06 10.45
C ALA A 121 14.89 -5.43 11.53
N LEU A 122 15.17 -4.16 11.83
CA LEU A 122 14.35 -3.33 12.70
C LEU A 122 14.05 -2.02 11.99
N THR A 123 12.78 -1.78 11.71
CA THR A 123 12.27 -0.56 11.09
C THR A 123 11.60 0.31 12.15
N ALA A 124 11.92 1.58 12.16
CA ALA A 124 11.32 2.59 13.03
C ALA A 124 10.79 3.76 12.19
N GLY A 125 9.64 4.30 12.55
CA GLY A 125 9.07 5.45 11.87
C GLY A 125 7.57 5.37 11.67
N LYS A 126 7.06 6.16 10.73
CA LYS A 126 5.70 6.04 10.23
C LYS A 126 5.69 5.00 9.12
N ASP A 127 4.82 4.02 9.22
CA ASP A 127 4.72 2.92 8.25
C ASP A 127 3.31 2.33 8.28
N ALA A 128 3.02 1.43 7.33
CA ALA A 128 1.77 0.71 7.34
C ALA A 128 1.70 -0.29 8.48
N LEU A 129 0.51 -0.45 9.04
CA LEU A 129 0.22 -1.57 9.92
C LEU A 129 0.27 -2.89 9.11
N LEU A 130 0.74 -3.95 9.76
CA LEU A 130 0.73 -5.28 9.15
C LEU A 130 -0.71 -5.77 9.01
N MET A 131 -1.20 -5.87 7.77
CA MET A 131 -2.60 -6.18 7.50
C MET A 131 -2.85 -7.63 7.08
N GLY A 132 -1.82 -8.35 6.62
CA GLY A 132 -1.97 -9.76 6.24
C GLY A 132 -2.96 -10.01 5.09
N SER A 133 -3.02 -9.07 4.14
CA SER A 133 -3.95 -9.10 3.02
C SER A 133 -3.30 -8.48 1.79
N PHE A 134 -3.49 -9.08 0.63
CA PHE A 134 -3.01 -8.56 -0.65
C PHE A 134 -3.86 -7.38 -1.16
N GLU A 135 -5.04 -7.15 -0.61
CA GLU A 135 -5.81 -5.95 -0.85
C GLU A 135 -5.04 -4.68 -0.44
N TYR A 136 -4.19 -4.78 0.61
CA TYR A 136 -3.33 -3.70 1.10
C TYR A 136 -1.93 -3.69 0.48
N ASP A 137 -1.64 -4.57 -0.48
CA ASP A 137 -0.31 -4.71 -1.08
C ASP A 137 -0.13 -3.88 -2.36
N ALA A 138 -1.14 -3.12 -2.76
CA ALA A 138 -1.08 -2.26 -3.94
C ALA A 138 -0.67 -0.83 -3.57
N TYR A 139 0.15 -0.20 -4.43
CA TYR A 139 0.45 1.22 -4.30
C TYR A 139 -0.81 2.06 -4.58
N ASP A 140 -0.98 3.19 -3.90
CA ASP A 140 -2.17 4.06 -3.99
C ASP A 140 -2.66 4.29 -5.43
N LEU A 141 -1.75 4.70 -6.33
CA LEU A 141 -2.08 4.95 -7.73
C LEU A 141 -2.42 3.70 -8.54
N ASP A 142 -2.15 2.51 -8.00
CA ASP A 142 -2.44 1.22 -8.61
C ASP A 142 -3.71 0.59 -8.05
N THR A 143 -4.36 1.28 -7.13
CA THR A 143 -5.54 0.82 -6.42
C THR A 143 -6.82 1.36 -7.03
N TYR A 144 -7.82 0.51 -7.14
CA TYR A 144 -9.17 0.86 -7.55
C TYR A 144 -10.08 0.86 -6.32
N TYR A 145 -10.14 1.99 -5.62
CA TYR A 145 -10.83 2.14 -4.33
C TYR A 145 -12.29 1.71 -4.35
N ASP A 146 -13.00 1.97 -5.46
CA ASP A 146 -14.40 1.58 -5.61
C ASP A 146 -14.62 0.06 -5.61
N MET A 147 -13.54 -0.72 -5.78
CA MET A 147 -13.55 -2.19 -5.74
C MET A 147 -13.05 -2.77 -4.42
N ASN A 148 -12.56 -1.93 -3.50
CA ASN A 148 -12.00 -2.40 -2.24
C ASN A 148 -13.07 -2.57 -1.18
N SER A 149 -12.73 -3.34 -0.13
CA SER A 149 -13.60 -3.51 1.04
C SER A 149 -13.92 -2.18 1.72
N ILE A 150 -15.03 -2.11 2.40
CA ILE A 150 -15.39 -0.94 3.22
C ILE A 150 -14.32 -0.74 4.30
N PHE A 151 -13.89 -1.84 4.93
CA PHE A 151 -12.83 -1.80 5.92
C PHE A 151 -11.54 -1.20 5.36
N TYR A 152 -11.11 -1.59 4.16
CA TYR A 152 -9.96 -0.99 3.51
C TYR A 152 -10.08 0.53 3.37
N ASN A 153 -11.24 1.00 2.92
CA ASN A 153 -11.46 2.42 2.64
C ASN A 153 -11.59 3.28 3.92
N GLU A 154 -12.02 2.69 5.03
CA GLU A 154 -12.24 3.38 6.31
C GLU A 154 -11.05 3.29 7.28
N PHE A 155 -10.08 2.40 7.01
CA PHE A 155 -9.00 2.08 7.94
C PHE A 155 -7.73 2.86 7.65
N ASP A 156 -7.31 3.75 8.56
CA ASP A 156 -6.04 4.46 8.46
C ASP A 156 -4.87 3.57 8.92
N CYS A 157 -4.21 2.93 7.94
CA CYS A 157 -3.12 2.00 8.21
C CYS A 157 -1.76 2.67 8.47
N TRP A 158 -1.59 3.96 8.22
CA TRP A 158 -0.30 4.64 8.33
C TRP A 158 -0.01 5.13 9.74
N GLN A 159 0.75 4.37 10.51
CA GLN A 159 0.97 4.62 11.92
C GLN A 159 2.44 4.72 12.29
N TRP A 160 2.76 5.51 13.33
CA TRP A 160 4.09 5.56 13.91
C TRP A 160 4.35 4.33 14.76
N GLY A 161 5.54 3.71 14.61
CA GLY A 161 5.88 2.53 15.37
C GLY A 161 7.21 1.90 15.04
N PHE A 162 7.31 0.63 15.37
CA PHE A 162 8.48 -0.22 15.13
C PHE A 162 8.03 -1.56 14.57
N THR A 163 8.75 -2.05 13.57
CA THR A 163 8.56 -3.39 13.02
C THR A 163 9.87 -4.14 13.08
N ALA A 164 9.88 -5.30 13.73
CA ALA A 164 10.97 -6.23 13.70
C ALA A 164 10.66 -7.35 12.71
N ALA A 165 11.62 -7.67 11.85
CA ALA A 165 11.54 -8.75 10.89
C ALA A 165 12.66 -9.76 11.14
N TRP A 166 12.35 -11.04 11.03
CA TRP A 166 13.28 -12.14 11.01
C TRP A 166 13.09 -12.96 9.73
N TYR A 167 14.18 -13.20 9.01
CA TYR A 167 14.23 -13.92 7.74
C TYR A 167 14.78 -15.33 7.95
N PRO A 168 13.96 -16.32 8.34
CA PRO A 168 14.42 -17.69 8.59
C PRO A 168 14.89 -18.43 7.34
N ALA A 169 14.44 -17.97 6.18
CA ALA A 169 14.81 -18.48 4.85
C ALA A 169 14.69 -17.35 3.83
N GLU A 170 15.18 -17.58 2.59
CA GLU A 170 15.28 -16.56 1.55
C GLU A 170 13.95 -15.85 1.24
N ASP A 171 12.86 -16.62 1.13
CA ASP A 171 11.55 -16.09 0.75
C ASP A 171 10.54 -16.13 1.91
N HIS A 172 11.02 -16.10 3.15
CA HIS A 172 10.19 -16.18 4.34
C HIS A 172 10.55 -15.13 5.36
N GLU A 173 9.56 -14.46 5.91
CA GLU A 173 9.73 -13.50 6.99
C GLU A 173 8.70 -13.68 8.11
N VAL A 174 9.15 -13.50 9.33
CA VAL A 174 8.32 -13.39 10.52
C VAL A 174 8.39 -11.95 11.00
N LEU A 175 7.24 -11.35 11.22
CA LEU A 175 7.08 -9.93 11.52
C LEU A 175 6.46 -9.74 12.89
N LEU A 176 6.99 -8.78 13.65
CA LEU A 176 6.39 -8.28 14.89
C LEU A 176 6.34 -6.77 14.82
N GLN A 177 5.16 -6.19 15.03
CA GLN A 177 4.97 -4.75 14.99
C GLN A 177 4.34 -4.23 16.27
N LEU A 178 4.87 -3.09 16.75
CA LEU A 178 4.28 -2.25 17.78
C LEU A 178 4.12 -0.85 17.20
N ALA A 179 2.89 -0.36 17.12
CA ALA A 179 2.60 0.95 16.54
C ALA A 179 1.51 1.69 17.33
N ASN A 180 1.24 2.94 16.97
CA ASN A 180 0.06 3.63 17.44
C ASN A 180 -1.21 2.93 16.93
N SER A 181 -2.27 3.00 17.70
CA SER A 181 -3.56 2.46 17.27
C SER A 181 -4.17 3.30 16.14
N PRO A 182 -4.73 2.67 15.10
CA PRO A 182 -5.41 3.38 14.01
C PRO A 182 -6.77 3.96 14.42
N PHE A 183 -7.34 3.50 15.53
CA PHE A 183 -8.69 3.89 15.96
C PHE A 183 -8.75 5.06 16.93
N SER A 184 -7.59 5.57 17.36
CA SER A 184 -7.59 6.60 18.40
C SER A 184 -6.59 7.69 18.09
N TYR A 185 -7.08 8.91 18.02
CA TYR A 185 -6.25 10.12 18.08
C TYR A 185 -5.82 10.45 19.52
N GLU A 186 -6.22 9.67 20.51
CA GLU A 186 -5.80 9.83 21.89
C GLU A 186 -4.39 9.26 22.08
N PRO A 187 -3.51 9.94 22.81
CA PRO A 187 -2.18 9.44 23.09
C PRO A 187 -2.22 8.14 23.89
N ASN A 188 -1.19 7.32 23.76
CA ASN A 188 -0.96 6.07 24.51
C ASN A 188 -1.87 4.89 24.15
N ARG A 189 -2.46 4.88 22.95
CA ARG A 189 -3.13 3.69 22.44
C ARG A 189 -2.26 3.00 21.42
N LEU A 190 -2.17 1.68 21.54
CA LEU A 190 -1.20 0.87 20.81
C LEU A 190 -1.89 -0.17 19.91
N ALA A 191 -1.19 -0.52 18.87
CA ALA A 191 -1.45 -1.63 17.98
C ALA A 191 -0.31 -2.62 18.08
N LEU A 192 -0.64 -3.90 18.21
CA LEU A 192 0.31 -5.01 18.15
C LEU A 192 -0.07 -5.89 16.96
N ALA A 193 0.93 -6.36 16.22
CA ALA A 193 0.74 -7.33 15.18
C ALA A 193 1.86 -8.36 15.18
N ALA A 194 1.50 -9.61 14.87
CA ALA A 194 2.43 -10.65 14.50
C ALA A 194 2.06 -11.14 13.11
N GLY A 195 3.04 -11.31 12.24
CA GLY A 195 2.81 -11.70 10.86
C GLY A 195 3.81 -12.71 10.36
N TRP A 196 3.41 -13.41 9.32
CA TRP A 196 4.26 -14.25 8.50
C TRP A 196 3.96 -14.01 7.04
N ARG A 197 5.04 -13.78 6.26
CA ARG A 197 5.02 -13.75 4.81
C ARG A 197 5.93 -14.86 4.28
N GLY A 198 5.43 -15.62 3.32
CA GLY A 198 6.19 -16.69 2.68
C GLY A 198 5.85 -16.74 1.20
N ALA A 199 6.88 -16.95 0.36
CA ALA A 199 6.72 -17.05 -1.07
C ALA A 199 7.29 -18.39 -1.58
N TRP A 200 6.61 -18.96 -2.56
CA TRP A 200 7.00 -20.14 -3.35
C TRP A 200 6.73 -19.82 -4.82
N ASP A 201 7.23 -20.60 -5.73
CA ASP A 201 7.11 -20.36 -7.17
C ASP A 201 5.68 -20.09 -7.65
N TRP A 202 4.69 -20.70 -7.03
CA TRP A 202 3.28 -20.65 -7.45
C TRP A 202 2.33 -20.08 -6.42
N TYR A 203 2.83 -19.75 -5.21
CA TYR A 203 2.02 -19.33 -4.08
C TYR A 203 2.75 -18.37 -3.17
N GLU A 204 2.07 -17.30 -2.73
CA GLU A 204 2.51 -16.43 -1.64
C GLU A 204 1.45 -16.41 -0.54
N SER A 205 1.92 -16.34 0.70
CA SER A 205 1.08 -16.11 1.87
C SER A 205 1.49 -14.83 2.58
N TYR A 206 0.52 -14.08 3.07
CA TYR A 206 0.72 -12.96 3.98
C TYR A 206 -0.35 -13.05 5.07
N TRP A 207 0.03 -13.54 6.24
CA TRP A 207 -0.90 -13.81 7.33
C TRP A 207 -0.53 -12.96 8.54
N THR A 208 -1.54 -12.42 9.23
CA THR A 208 -1.32 -11.64 10.46
C THR A 208 -2.35 -11.95 11.52
N ALA A 209 -1.92 -11.79 12.78
CA ALA A 209 -2.78 -11.66 13.94
C ALA A 209 -2.54 -10.29 14.55
N ASN A 210 -3.60 -9.54 14.73
CA ASN A 210 -3.57 -8.13 15.11
C ASN A 210 -4.37 -7.90 16.38
N LEU A 211 -3.89 -6.96 17.19
CA LEU A 211 -4.56 -6.47 18.38
C LEU A 211 -4.47 -4.95 18.37
N TRP A 212 -5.56 -4.29 18.04
CA TRP A 212 -5.65 -2.84 17.96
C TRP A 212 -6.45 -2.29 19.13
N GLN A 213 -5.86 -1.44 19.94
CA GLN A 213 -6.54 -0.84 21.07
C GLN A 213 -7.54 0.21 20.59
N TYR A 214 -8.83 0.02 20.85
CA TYR A 214 -9.91 0.92 20.50
C TYR A 214 -10.20 1.92 21.60
N THR A 215 -10.42 1.42 22.84
CA THR A 215 -10.54 2.23 24.05
C THR A 215 -9.48 1.79 25.06
N SER A 216 -9.45 2.38 26.26
CA SER A 216 -8.54 1.92 27.34
C SER A 216 -8.73 0.44 27.70
N GLU A 217 -9.94 -0.09 27.49
CA GLU A 217 -10.34 -1.44 27.92
C GLU A 217 -10.67 -2.36 26.74
N ASN A 218 -11.04 -1.80 25.56
CA ASN A 218 -11.50 -2.56 24.41
C ASN A 218 -10.45 -2.64 23.30
N PHE A 219 -10.35 -3.82 22.71
CA PHE A 219 -9.46 -4.12 21.60
C PHE A 219 -10.22 -4.73 20.43
N VAL A 220 -9.84 -4.35 19.23
CA VAL A 220 -10.15 -5.09 18.00
C VAL A 220 -9.11 -6.16 17.83
N LYS A 221 -9.54 -7.41 17.80
CA LYS A 221 -8.70 -8.56 17.45
C LYS A 221 -8.95 -8.89 16.00
N ALA A 222 -7.91 -8.98 15.19
CA ALA A 222 -8.07 -9.38 13.79
C ALA A 222 -7.14 -10.54 13.44
N VAL A 223 -7.63 -11.41 12.56
CA VAL A 223 -6.84 -12.46 11.91
C VAL A 223 -7.06 -12.31 10.43
N ASN A 224 -5.98 -12.10 9.70
CA ASN A 224 -6.00 -11.87 8.27
C ASN A 224 -5.14 -12.93 7.59
N LEU A 225 -5.65 -13.51 6.50
CA LEU A 225 -5.02 -14.59 5.74
C LEU A 225 -5.04 -14.21 4.26
N GLY A 226 -4.01 -13.50 3.83
CA GLY A 226 -3.77 -13.18 2.43
C GLY A 226 -3.10 -14.35 1.72
N ASN A 227 -3.63 -14.73 0.57
CA ASN A 227 -3.13 -15.83 -0.25
C ASN A 227 -3.10 -15.40 -1.71
N ARG A 228 -1.97 -15.54 -2.36
CA ARG A 228 -1.78 -15.23 -3.79
C ARG A 228 -1.29 -16.46 -4.53
N PHE A 229 -1.93 -16.76 -5.64
CA PHE A 229 -1.62 -17.91 -6.47
C PHE A 229 -1.17 -17.47 -7.87
N TYR A 230 -0.07 -18.02 -8.35
CA TYR A 230 0.47 -17.81 -9.69
C TYR A 230 0.24 -19.05 -10.55
N LEU A 231 -0.62 -18.95 -11.56
CA LEU A 231 -1.01 -20.05 -12.44
C LEU A 231 -0.72 -19.67 -13.90
N GLY A 232 0.57 -19.65 -14.24
CA GLY A 232 1.02 -19.15 -15.53
C GLY A 232 0.77 -17.66 -15.68
N ASN A 233 -0.08 -17.26 -16.64
CA ASN A 233 -0.45 -15.86 -16.82
C ASN A 233 -1.57 -15.37 -15.87
N PHE A 234 -2.17 -16.28 -15.11
CA PHE A 234 -3.17 -15.94 -14.09
C PHE A 234 -2.49 -15.67 -12.75
N MET A 235 -2.98 -14.65 -12.06
CA MET A 235 -2.72 -14.39 -10.65
C MET A 235 -4.07 -14.27 -9.94
N ILE A 236 -4.18 -14.89 -8.78
CA ILE A 236 -5.41 -14.89 -7.99
C ILE A 236 -5.05 -14.53 -6.56
N ASP A 237 -5.59 -13.40 -6.06
CA ASP A 237 -5.53 -13.06 -4.64
C ASP A 237 -6.82 -13.50 -3.96
N LEU A 238 -6.69 -14.11 -2.79
CA LEU A 238 -7.77 -14.51 -1.90
C LEU A 238 -7.43 -14.04 -0.48
N ASP A 239 -8.13 -13.04 -0.02
CA ASP A 239 -7.97 -12.49 1.33
C ASP A 239 -9.17 -12.86 2.20
N LEU A 240 -8.88 -13.36 3.39
CA LEU A 240 -9.85 -13.66 4.43
C LEU A 240 -9.49 -12.84 5.65
N MET A 241 -10.33 -11.89 6.03
CA MET A 241 -10.09 -10.98 7.15
C MET A 241 -11.22 -11.08 8.17
N GLY A 242 -10.92 -11.63 9.34
CA GLY A 242 -11.85 -11.71 10.47
C GLY A 242 -11.49 -10.67 11.53
N ARG A 243 -12.46 -9.86 11.93
CA ARG A 243 -12.32 -8.83 12.96
C ARG A 243 -13.30 -9.07 14.09
N PHE A 244 -12.81 -9.06 15.33
CA PHE A 244 -13.57 -9.42 16.53
C PHE A 244 -13.38 -8.33 17.58
N GLY A 245 -14.47 -7.76 18.03
CA GLY A 245 -14.51 -6.73 19.07
C GLY A 245 -15.92 -6.24 19.31
N GLU A 246 -16.13 -5.50 20.37
CA GLU A 246 -17.41 -4.82 20.68
C GLU A 246 -17.44 -3.45 19.99
N ILE A 247 -17.37 -3.46 18.66
CA ILE A 247 -17.32 -2.27 17.82
C ILE A 247 -18.23 -2.49 16.62
N GLU A 248 -18.79 -1.41 16.11
CA GLU A 248 -19.66 -1.46 14.92
C GLU A 248 -18.87 -1.73 13.64
N ALA A 249 -19.55 -2.23 12.61
CA ALA A 249 -19.01 -2.36 11.27
C ALA A 249 -18.45 -1.01 10.75
N PRO A 250 -17.37 -1.00 9.93
CA PRO A 250 -16.67 -2.15 9.35
C PRO A 250 -15.57 -2.74 10.25
N TYR A 251 -15.40 -2.27 11.49
CA TYR A 251 -14.30 -2.68 12.38
C TYR A 251 -14.57 -3.99 13.13
N SER A 252 -15.74 -4.57 12.98
CA SER A 252 -16.07 -5.93 13.38
C SER A 252 -16.68 -6.67 12.20
N GLY A 253 -16.54 -8.00 12.16
CA GLY A 253 -17.10 -8.83 11.12
C GLY A 253 -16.06 -9.51 10.23
N MET A 254 -16.48 -9.99 9.10
CA MET A 254 -15.66 -10.76 8.17
C MET A 254 -15.66 -10.11 6.79
N THR A 255 -14.47 -10.03 6.19
CA THR A 255 -14.28 -9.64 4.78
C THR A 255 -13.66 -10.80 4.02
N VAL A 256 -14.18 -11.08 2.84
CA VAL A 256 -13.60 -12.02 1.86
C VAL A 256 -13.39 -11.26 0.57
N ALA A 257 -12.14 -11.12 0.14
CA ALA A 257 -11.82 -10.50 -1.15
C ALA A 257 -11.21 -11.55 -2.09
N PHE A 258 -11.68 -11.56 -3.33
CA PHE A 258 -11.22 -12.45 -4.40
C PHE A 258 -10.88 -11.61 -5.63
N SER A 259 -9.61 -11.62 -6.04
CA SER A 259 -9.09 -10.74 -7.08
C SER A 259 -8.32 -11.53 -8.14
N PRO A 260 -8.99 -12.11 -9.15
CA PRO A 260 -8.32 -12.76 -10.26
C PRO A 260 -7.82 -11.72 -11.27
N SER A 261 -6.64 -11.95 -11.81
CA SER A 261 -6.09 -11.18 -12.93
C SER A 261 -5.40 -12.09 -13.95
N TYR A 262 -5.34 -11.62 -15.20
CA TYR A 262 -4.70 -12.33 -16.30
C TYR A 262 -3.83 -11.37 -17.11
N ASN A 263 -2.54 -11.66 -17.19
CA ASN A 263 -1.62 -10.95 -18.06
C ASN A 263 -1.77 -11.46 -19.49
N ILE A 264 -2.36 -10.64 -20.36
CA ILE A 264 -2.52 -10.97 -21.79
C ILE A 264 -1.14 -11.10 -22.44
N SER A 265 -0.25 -10.18 -22.09
CA SER A 265 1.17 -10.16 -22.39
C SER A 265 1.83 -9.03 -21.57
N ASP A 266 3.06 -8.66 -21.85
CA ASP A 266 3.79 -7.56 -21.20
C ASP A 266 3.11 -6.19 -21.37
N TRP A 267 2.21 -6.05 -22.32
CA TRP A 267 1.52 -4.79 -22.62
C TRP A 267 0.15 -4.64 -22.01
N GLY A 268 -0.46 -5.70 -21.47
CA GLY A 268 -1.84 -5.58 -20.97
C GLY A 268 -2.24 -6.64 -19.95
N ARG A 269 -3.11 -6.23 -19.05
CA ARG A 269 -3.70 -7.05 -18.00
C ARG A 269 -5.21 -6.82 -17.94
N VAL A 270 -5.98 -7.87 -17.79
CA VAL A 270 -7.38 -7.81 -17.36
C VAL A 270 -7.48 -8.29 -15.92
N PHE A 271 -8.39 -7.71 -15.17
CA PHE A 271 -8.61 -8.08 -13.78
C PHE A 271 -10.07 -7.96 -13.39
N ALA A 272 -10.45 -8.68 -12.36
CA ALA A 272 -11.73 -8.54 -11.69
C ALA A 272 -11.51 -8.60 -10.17
N LYS A 273 -12.45 -8.09 -9.41
CA LYS A 273 -12.46 -8.19 -7.96
C LYS A 273 -13.88 -8.37 -7.47
N GLY A 274 -14.07 -9.24 -6.49
CA GLY A 274 -15.28 -9.38 -5.72
C GLY A 274 -14.95 -9.33 -4.25
N VAL A 275 -15.67 -8.53 -3.48
CA VAL A 275 -15.54 -8.43 -2.02
C VAL A 275 -16.91 -8.71 -1.42
N TRP A 276 -16.92 -9.62 -0.48
CA TRP A 276 -18.04 -9.83 0.43
C TRP A 276 -17.67 -9.35 1.82
N GLU A 277 -18.44 -8.43 2.36
CA GLU A 277 -18.21 -7.84 3.68
C GLU A 277 -19.54 -7.65 4.39
N GLU A 278 -19.84 -8.52 5.37
CA GLU A 278 -21.12 -8.59 6.09
C GLU A 278 -22.32 -8.74 5.13
N GLU A 279 -23.15 -7.71 5.03
CA GLU A 279 -24.31 -7.67 4.11
C GLU A 279 -24.01 -7.00 2.78
N ASN A 280 -22.78 -6.48 2.59
CA ASN A 280 -22.39 -5.73 1.41
C ASN A 280 -21.64 -6.62 0.41
N MET A 281 -21.90 -6.40 -0.85
CA MET A 281 -21.20 -7.02 -1.95
C MET A 281 -20.64 -5.95 -2.88
N ILE A 282 -19.33 -5.98 -3.07
CA ILE A 282 -18.61 -5.07 -3.96
C ILE A 282 -18.00 -5.92 -5.06
N PHE A 283 -18.11 -5.50 -6.30
CA PHE A 283 -17.48 -6.20 -7.41
C PHE A 283 -17.14 -5.24 -8.56
N GLY A 284 -16.13 -5.61 -9.31
CA GLY A 284 -15.69 -4.82 -10.44
C GLY A 284 -14.77 -5.59 -11.37
N ALA A 285 -14.46 -4.97 -12.48
CA ALA A 285 -13.52 -5.49 -13.45
C ALA A 285 -12.86 -4.34 -14.22
N GLY A 286 -11.68 -4.60 -14.75
CA GLY A 286 -10.95 -3.59 -15.50
C GLY A 286 -9.90 -4.18 -16.43
N PHE A 287 -9.32 -3.24 -17.16
CA PHE A 287 -8.25 -3.48 -18.09
C PHE A 287 -7.16 -2.45 -17.89
N GLU A 288 -5.92 -2.88 -17.98
CA GLU A 288 -4.73 -2.04 -17.93
C GLU A 288 -3.89 -2.25 -19.18
N TYR A 289 -3.39 -1.15 -19.73
CA TYR A 289 -2.49 -1.12 -20.87
C TYR A 289 -1.18 -0.44 -20.48
N PHE A 290 -0.08 -1.12 -20.77
CA PHE A 290 1.27 -0.67 -20.49
C PHE A 290 1.98 -0.35 -21.81
N PRO A 291 2.01 0.91 -22.27
CA PRO A 291 2.67 1.29 -23.53
C PRO A 291 4.17 1.07 -23.48
N LEU A 292 4.79 1.17 -22.31
CA LEU A 292 6.20 0.88 -22.07
C LEU A 292 6.33 -0.53 -21.54
N LYS A 293 6.49 -1.51 -22.43
CA LYS A 293 6.50 -2.94 -22.07
C LYS A 293 7.61 -3.33 -21.09
N GLU A 294 8.73 -2.62 -21.12
CA GLU A 294 9.94 -2.98 -20.38
C GLU A 294 9.83 -2.65 -18.87
N ASN A 295 9.15 -1.57 -18.51
CA ASN A 295 9.18 -1.07 -17.12
C ASN A 295 7.81 -0.74 -16.51
N LYS A 296 6.74 -0.78 -17.30
CA LYS A 296 5.36 -0.45 -16.85
C LYS A 296 5.22 0.93 -16.16
N ASP A 297 6.15 1.86 -16.42
CA ASP A 297 6.13 3.20 -15.80
C ASP A 297 4.96 4.07 -16.26
N ILE A 298 4.30 3.70 -17.34
CA ILE A 298 3.06 4.32 -17.80
C ILE A 298 1.98 3.25 -17.86
N ARG A 299 0.86 3.51 -17.20
CA ARG A 299 -0.31 2.65 -17.20
C ARG A 299 -1.54 3.47 -17.61
N ILE A 300 -2.25 3.00 -18.62
CA ILE A 300 -3.58 3.48 -19.01
C ILE A 300 -4.57 2.43 -18.54
N HIS A 301 -5.64 2.82 -17.88
CA HIS A 301 -6.61 1.89 -17.34
C HIS A 301 -8.05 2.31 -17.60
N ALA A 302 -8.93 1.32 -17.60
CA ALA A 302 -10.36 1.48 -17.49
C ALA A 302 -10.90 0.43 -16.53
N ALA A 303 -11.63 0.88 -15.51
CA ALA A 303 -12.14 0.04 -14.44
C ALA A 303 -13.59 0.41 -14.12
N TRP A 304 -14.45 -0.58 -14.06
CA TRP A 304 -15.83 -0.46 -13.61
C TRP A 304 -16.01 -1.17 -12.27
N ALA A 305 -16.75 -0.55 -11.37
CA ALA A 305 -17.13 -1.13 -10.11
C ALA A 305 -18.61 -0.95 -9.80
N HIS A 306 -19.14 -1.86 -9.01
CA HIS A 306 -20.41 -1.76 -8.34
C HIS A 306 -20.19 -1.86 -6.83
N ASN A 307 -20.48 -0.78 -6.13
CA ASN A 307 -20.31 -0.66 -4.69
C ASN A 307 -21.51 0.08 -4.10
N GLU A 308 -22.49 -0.66 -3.60
CA GLU A 308 -23.74 -0.08 -3.06
C GLU A 308 -23.50 0.79 -1.83
N TYR A 309 -22.46 0.50 -1.06
CA TYR A 309 -22.11 1.27 0.13
C TYR A 309 -21.60 2.68 -0.22
N MET A 310 -20.81 2.81 -1.28
CA MET A 310 -20.18 4.09 -1.62
C MET A 310 -20.96 4.88 -2.69
N TYR A 311 -21.06 4.35 -3.89
CA TYR A 311 -21.47 5.16 -5.06
C TYR A 311 -22.35 4.40 -6.08
N GLY A 312 -22.76 3.16 -5.79
CA GLY A 312 -23.45 2.35 -6.79
C GLY A 312 -22.52 1.94 -7.93
N ASN A 313 -22.77 2.41 -9.14
CA ASN A 313 -21.91 2.10 -10.28
C ASN A 313 -20.92 3.21 -10.56
N THR A 314 -19.65 2.86 -10.68
CA THR A 314 -18.57 3.77 -11.06
C THR A 314 -17.84 3.27 -12.30
N LEU A 315 -17.34 4.18 -13.12
CA LEU A 315 -16.42 3.90 -14.22
C LEU A 315 -15.25 4.88 -14.11
N ASN A 316 -14.05 4.35 -14.03
CA ASN A 316 -12.81 5.12 -13.95
C ASN A 316 -11.98 4.83 -15.20
N ILE A 317 -11.56 5.87 -15.91
CA ILE A 317 -10.62 5.78 -17.03
C ILE A 317 -9.47 6.72 -16.72
N GLY A 318 -8.25 6.22 -16.65
CA GLY A 318 -7.13 7.04 -16.19
C GLY A 318 -5.79 6.67 -16.80
N LEU A 319 -4.84 7.50 -16.45
CA LEU A 319 -3.42 7.37 -16.76
C LEU A 319 -2.63 7.55 -15.46
N THR A 320 -1.77 6.61 -15.13
CA THR A 320 -0.76 6.76 -14.07
C THR A 320 0.63 6.70 -14.68
N TRP A 321 1.57 7.36 -14.03
CA TRP A 321 2.97 7.40 -14.49
C TRP A 321 3.93 7.40 -13.31
N LYS A 322 5.11 6.84 -13.55
CA LYS A 322 6.27 6.88 -12.65
C LYS A 322 7.46 7.47 -13.39
N MET A 323 8.17 8.40 -12.76
CA MET A 323 9.37 9.01 -13.31
C MET A 323 10.53 8.85 -12.33
N ASN A 324 11.60 8.22 -12.76
CA ASN A 324 12.84 8.17 -11.99
C ASN A 324 13.57 9.51 -12.10
N MET A 325 13.37 10.35 -11.08
CA MET A 325 13.96 11.69 -11.01
C MET A 325 15.48 11.65 -10.85
N THR A 326 16.01 10.66 -10.14
CA THR A 326 17.47 10.49 -9.96
C THR A 326 18.16 10.36 -11.31
N LYS A 327 17.63 9.52 -12.20
CA LYS A 327 18.16 9.33 -13.55
C LYS A 327 18.03 10.62 -14.37
N ALA A 328 16.89 11.28 -14.32
CA ALA A 328 16.65 12.53 -15.04
C ALA A 328 17.60 13.64 -14.58
N LEU A 329 17.80 13.80 -13.27
CA LEU A 329 18.72 14.79 -12.69
C LEU A 329 20.18 14.50 -13.07
N LYS A 330 20.63 13.25 -12.99
CA LYS A 330 21.97 12.86 -13.43
C LYS A 330 22.22 13.23 -14.91
N GLN A 331 21.24 13.00 -15.79
CA GLN A 331 21.32 13.39 -17.20
C GLN A 331 21.39 14.92 -17.39
N LEU A 332 20.59 15.68 -16.64
CA LEU A 332 20.57 17.15 -16.73
C LEU A 332 21.86 17.80 -16.23
N PHE A 333 22.48 17.24 -15.20
CA PHE A 333 23.70 17.80 -14.60
C PHE A 333 25.00 17.19 -15.17
N GLY A 334 24.91 16.33 -16.18
CA GLY A 334 26.08 15.76 -16.86
C GLY A 334 26.90 14.81 -15.97
N ALA A 335 26.32 14.28 -14.90
CA ALA A 335 26.93 13.24 -14.11
C ALA A 335 26.88 11.93 -14.91
N ASP A 336 28.05 11.35 -15.21
CA ASP A 336 28.14 10.07 -15.92
C ASP A 336 27.33 9.01 -15.20
N VAL A 337 26.32 8.46 -15.91
CA VAL A 337 25.52 7.34 -15.44
C VAL A 337 26.31 6.08 -15.80
N ASN A 338 27.22 5.67 -14.93
CA ASN A 338 27.86 4.35 -15.00
C ASN A 338 27.01 3.30 -14.28
#